data_d97e535f9c6dd42b498490c55100ba0c
#
_entry.id   d97e535f9c6dd42b498490c55100ba0c
#
_cell.length_a   1.000
_cell.length_b   1.000
_cell.length_c   1.000
_cell.angle_alpha   90.00
_cell.angle_beta   90.00
_cell.angle_gamma   90.00
#
_symmetry.space_group_name_H-M   'P 1'
#
loop_
_entity.id
_entity.type
_entity.pdbx_description
1 polymer ?
#
loop_
_entity_poly.entity_id
_entity_poly.type
_entity_poly.pdbx_seq_one_letter_code
_entity_poly.pdbx_strand_id
1 'polypeptide(L)'
;MKNNKKNSKIIAGLVLSLLIASLSFFKADLPHPLRDYLGMEPSGRESIHRRVNAKVNPAKPGELPDGLKVANSKQIRSKGKKLVASDVIHTFPNNAEYSFAVVNDNMPSFTEEELSSPEFESYGELDHLGRCRPATAMLGKNLMPTEKRGSIGMIKPSGWHTKRYDKLIADKYLYNRCHLIGYQLSGENANRKNLITGTRYLNVEGMLPFEDMVANYIKATDHHVLYRVRPIFYKKDLVARGVQMEAQSIEDDEIRFNVFIYNVQPDIEINYKNGNSKKK
;
A
#
# COMPACT_ATOMS: atom_id res chain seq x y z
N MET A 1 2.75 -17.15 60.96
CA MET A 1 3.30 -16.23 59.94
C MET A 1 3.41 -16.81 58.50
N LYS A 2 2.74 -17.88 58.11
CA LYS A 2 2.83 -18.46 56.73
C LYS A 2 1.68 -18.09 55.78
N ASN A 3 0.58 -17.51 56.27
CA ASN A 3 -0.58 -17.18 55.41
C ASN A 3 -0.53 -15.83 54.68
N ASN A 4 0.27 -14.85 55.17
CA ASN A 4 0.31 -13.53 54.54
C ASN A 4 1.10 -13.46 53.22
N LYS A 5 2.07 -14.35 52.98
CA LYS A 5 2.85 -14.39 51.74
C LYS A 5 2.09 -14.95 50.52
N LYS A 6 1.07 -15.81 50.77
CA LYS A 6 0.25 -16.41 49.68
C LYS A 6 -0.77 -15.39 49.11
N ASN A 7 -1.38 -14.60 50.01
CA ASN A 7 -2.37 -13.60 49.62
C ASN A 7 -1.72 -12.41 48.88
N SER A 8 -0.49 -12.01 49.24
CA SER A 8 0.25 -10.97 48.56
C SER A 8 0.61 -11.32 47.10
N LYS A 9 0.92 -12.59 46.80
CA LYS A 9 1.21 -13.03 45.42
C LYS A 9 -0.07 -13.14 44.56
N ILE A 10 -1.20 -13.46 45.14
CA ILE A 10 -2.50 -13.52 44.44
C ILE A 10 -2.99 -12.10 44.11
N ILE A 11 -2.83 -11.15 45.04
CA ILE A 11 -3.18 -9.73 44.82
C ILE A 11 -2.28 -9.10 43.79
N ALA A 12 -0.96 -9.38 43.81
CA ALA A 12 -0.01 -8.88 42.80
C ALA A 12 -0.31 -9.45 41.41
N GLY A 13 -0.71 -10.71 41.31
CA GLY A 13 -1.11 -11.33 40.04
C GLY A 13 -2.42 -10.75 39.48
N LEU A 14 -3.40 -10.47 40.33
CA LEU A 14 -4.67 -9.84 39.93
C LEU A 14 -4.49 -8.37 39.51
N VAL A 15 -3.64 -7.61 40.19
CA VAL A 15 -3.33 -6.23 39.80
C VAL A 15 -2.56 -6.17 38.47
N LEU A 16 -1.63 -7.11 38.25
CA LEU A 16 -0.91 -7.20 36.98
C LEU A 16 -1.81 -7.61 35.81
N SER A 17 -2.75 -8.55 36.03
CA SER A 17 -3.72 -8.94 34.99
C SER A 17 -4.73 -7.83 34.67
N LEU A 18 -5.17 -7.03 35.65
CA LEU A 18 -6.00 -5.85 35.45
C LEU A 18 -5.26 -4.72 34.73
N LEU A 19 -3.97 -4.51 35.02
CA LEU A 19 -3.12 -3.55 34.30
C LEU A 19 -2.91 -3.98 32.83
N ILE A 20 -2.70 -5.25 32.56
CA ILE A 20 -2.55 -5.76 31.19
C ILE A 20 -3.89 -5.68 30.43
N ALA A 21 -5.01 -5.94 31.08
CA ALA A 21 -6.34 -5.78 30.48
C ALA A 21 -6.69 -4.32 30.20
N SER A 22 -6.35 -3.38 31.11
CA SER A 22 -6.57 -1.94 30.90
C SER A 22 -5.66 -1.38 29.80
N LEU A 23 -4.41 -1.83 29.68
CA LEU A 23 -3.51 -1.49 28.57
C LEU A 23 -4.02 -2.01 27.24
N SER A 24 -4.68 -3.16 27.19
CA SER A 24 -5.27 -3.72 25.98
C SER A 24 -6.53 -2.93 25.53
N PHE A 25 -7.33 -2.43 26.47
CA PHE A 25 -8.48 -1.56 26.18
C PHE A 25 -8.06 -0.16 25.72
N PHE A 26 -7.00 0.42 26.32
CA PHE A 26 -6.48 1.73 25.89
C PHE A 26 -5.79 1.69 24.52
N LYS A 27 -5.28 0.53 24.08
CA LYS A 27 -4.66 0.38 22.77
C LYS A 27 -5.61 0.61 21.60
N ALA A 28 -6.90 0.35 21.77
CA ALA A 28 -7.90 0.46 20.70
C ALA A 28 -8.31 1.90 20.37
N ASP A 29 -8.19 2.84 21.34
CA ASP A 29 -8.71 4.20 21.22
C ASP A 29 -7.63 5.30 21.09
N LEU A 30 -6.36 4.94 20.96
CA LEU A 30 -5.30 5.92 20.74
C LEU A 30 -5.46 6.63 19.40
N PRO A 31 -5.36 7.98 19.35
CA PRO A 31 -5.37 8.74 18.11
C PRO A 31 -4.29 8.23 17.14
N HIS A 32 -4.60 8.19 15.85
CA HIS A 32 -3.70 7.70 14.79
C HIS A 32 -2.26 8.28 14.85
N PRO A 33 -2.06 9.59 15.14
CA PRO A 33 -0.72 10.13 15.31
C PRO A 33 0.08 9.51 16.47
N LEU A 34 -0.61 9.10 17.55
CA LEU A 34 0.03 8.45 18.68
C LEU A 34 0.33 6.96 18.40
N ARG A 35 -0.51 6.29 17.62
CA ARG A 35 -0.24 4.91 17.16
C ARG A 35 0.96 4.86 16.23
N ASP A 36 1.04 5.78 15.28
CA ASP A 36 2.18 5.93 14.38
C ASP A 36 3.48 6.24 15.15
N TYR A 37 3.39 7.10 16.18
CA TYR A 37 4.52 7.44 17.05
C TYR A 37 5.00 6.25 17.89
N LEU A 38 4.07 5.40 18.36
CA LEU A 38 4.37 4.21 19.15
C LEU A 38 4.69 2.97 18.30
N GLY A 39 4.76 3.10 16.97
CA GLY A 39 5.03 1.98 16.05
C GLY A 39 3.92 0.92 16.05
N MET A 40 2.68 1.28 16.43
CA MET A 40 1.55 0.35 16.48
C MET A 40 0.88 0.28 15.11
N GLU A 41 0.89 -0.90 14.49
CA GLU A 41 0.15 -1.16 13.25
C GLU A 41 -1.36 -0.89 13.43
N PRO A 42 -2.05 -0.35 12.41
CA PRO A 42 -3.50 -0.22 12.41
C PRO A 42 -4.17 -1.59 12.62
N SER A 43 -5.15 -1.68 13.52
CA SER A 43 -5.85 -2.94 13.86
C SER A 43 -6.52 -3.65 12.66
N GLY A 44 -6.67 -2.94 11.51
CA GLY A 44 -7.19 -3.50 10.26
C GLY A 44 -6.21 -4.39 9.49
N ARG A 45 -4.89 -4.27 9.72
CA ARG A 45 -3.91 -5.15 9.06
C ARG A 45 -3.94 -6.58 9.61
N GLU A 46 -4.17 -6.77 10.91
CA GLU A 46 -4.29 -8.11 11.49
C GLU A 46 -5.49 -8.88 10.93
N SER A 47 -6.61 -8.20 10.67
CA SER A 47 -7.80 -8.86 10.11
C SER A 47 -7.65 -9.20 8.61
N ILE A 48 -6.86 -8.42 7.86
CA ILE A 48 -6.57 -8.65 6.44
C ILE A 48 -5.51 -9.74 6.29
N HIS A 49 -4.42 -9.72 7.08
CA HIS A 49 -3.44 -10.82 7.10
C HIS A 49 -4.07 -12.17 7.46
N ARG A 50 -5.10 -12.22 8.32
CA ARG A 50 -5.83 -13.47 8.61
C ARG A 50 -6.70 -13.95 7.44
N ARG A 51 -7.20 -13.06 6.57
CA ARG A 51 -7.97 -13.45 5.37
C ARG A 51 -7.07 -13.82 4.18
N VAL A 52 -5.91 -13.18 4.07
CA VAL A 52 -4.96 -13.43 2.96
C VAL A 52 -4.08 -14.66 3.23
N ASN A 53 -3.90 -15.09 4.49
CA ASN A 53 -3.23 -16.37 4.83
C ASN A 53 -4.07 -17.64 4.51
N ALA A 54 -5.24 -17.51 3.89
CA ALA A 54 -5.85 -18.62 3.18
C ALA A 54 -5.02 -18.83 1.90
N LYS A 55 -4.06 -19.79 1.94
CA LYS A 55 -3.29 -20.36 0.82
C LYS A 55 -3.48 -19.60 -0.50
N VAL A 56 -2.75 -18.51 -0.70
CA VAL A 56 -2.57 -17.97 -2.05
C VAL A 56 -1.69 -19.01 -2.74
N ASN A 57 -2.30 -19.87 -3.57
CA ASN A 57 -1.53 -20.64 -4.52
C ASN A 57 -0.73 -19.63 -5.36
N PRO A 58 0.55 -19.89 -5.68
CA PRO A 58 1.28 -19.04 -6.58
C PRO A 58 0.43 -18.87 -7.85
N ALA A 59 0.12 -17.62 -8.19
CA ALA A 59 -0.62 -17.31 -9.39
C ALA A 59 0.18 -17.82 -10.58
N LYS A 60 -0.49 -18.38 -11.60
CA LYS A 60 0.20 -18.74 -12.84
C LYS A 60 0.79 -17.50 -13.48
N PRO A 61 1.84 -17.64 -14.33
CA PRO A 61 2.47 -16.50 -15.00
C PRO A 61 1.45 -15.56 -15.62
N GLY A 62 1.46 -14.27 -15.20
CA GLY A 62 0.53 -13.26 -15.67
C GLY A 62 -0.87 -13.28 -15.05
N GLU A 63 -1.16 -14.14 -14.07
CA GLU A 63 -2.40 -14.09 -13.28
C GLU A 63 -2.35 -12.93 -12.29
N LEU A 64 -3.50 -12.27 -12.13
CA LEU A 64 -3.67 -11.17 -11.18
C LEU A 64 -4.18 -11.71 -9.84
N PRO A 65 -3.92 -11.02 -8.72
CA PRO A 65 -4.39 -11.44 -7.42
C PRO A 65 -5.92 -11.65 -7.40
N ASP A 66 -6.35 -12.75 -6.79
CA ASP A 66 -7.78 -13.10 -6.68
C ASP A 66 -8.57 -12.09 -5.83
N GLY A 67 -9.86 -11.95 -6.17
CA GLY A 67 -10.80 -11.13 -5.39
C GLY A 67 -10.74 -9.63 -5.64
N LEU A 68 -9.85 -9.15 -6.52
CA LEU A 68 -9.77 -7.74 -6.87
C LEU A 68 -10.84 -7.35 -7.91
N LYS A 69 -11.37 -6.14 -7.76
CA LYS A 69 -12.34 -5.56 -8.71
C LYS A 69 -11.60 -4.93 -9.89
N VAL A 70 -11.59 -5.62 -11.01
CA VAL A 70 -10.93 -5.18 -12.26
C VAL A 70 -11.87 -4.32 -13.09
N ALA A 71 -11.39 -3.16 -13.55
CA ALA A 71 -12.09 -2.41 -14.57
C ALA A 71 -12.08 -3.18 -15.89
N ASN A 72 -13.26 -3.50 -16.43
CA ASN A 72 -13.37 -4.25 -17.68
C ASN A 72 -12.78 -3.43 -18.84
N SER A 73 -11.77 -3.98 -19.50
CA SER A 73 -11.08 -3.34 -20.62
C SER A 73 -12.01 -2.93 -21.78
N LYS A 74 -13.19 -3.59 -21.92
CA LYS A 74 -14.21 -3.22 -22.92
C LYS A 74 -14.88 -1.86 -22.62
N GLN A 75 -14.98 -1.45 -21.34
CA GLN A 75 -15.57 -0.16 -20.95
C GLN A 75 -14.59 1.01 -21.10
N ILE A 76 -13.28 0.72 -21.08
CA ILE A 76 -12.21 1.73 -21.12
C ILE A 76 -11.62 1.89 -22.52
N ARG A 77 -11.80 0.90 -23.43
CA ARG A 77 -11.24 0.94 -24.78
C ARG A 77 -11.93 1.96 -25.67
N SER A 78 -11.26 3.06 -25.98
CA SER A 78 -11.52 3.81 -27.18
C SER A 78 -10.86 3.09 -28.38
N LYS A 79 -11.65 2.41 -29.21
CA LYS A 79 -11.29 1.96 -30.57
C LYS A 79 -9.91 1.29 -30.72
N GLY A 80 -9.74 0.06 -30.22
CA GLY A 80 -8.63 -0.81 -30.64
C GLY A 80 -7.22 -0.37 -30.24
N LYS A 81 -7.05 0.74 -29.54
CA LYS A 81 -5.77 1.26 -29.06
C LYS A 81 -5.40 0.63 -27.73
N LYS A 82 -4.11 0.30 -27.56
CA LYS A 82 -3.53 -0.20 -26.34
C LYS A 82 -3.77 0.79 -25.20
N LEU A 83 -4.34 0.34 -24.08
CA LEU A 83 -4.62 1.19 -22.94
C LEU A 83 -3.30 1.53 -22.22
N VAL A 84 -3.00 2.80 -22.02
CA VAL A 84 -1.88 3.27 -21.22
C VAL A 84 -2.37 4.02 -19.99
N ALA A 85 -1.54 4.10 -18.94
CA ALA A 85 -1.91 4.71 -17.67
C ALA A 85 -2.43 6.15 -17.79
N SER A 86 -1.89 6.94 -18.73
CA SER A 86 -2.36 8.31 -19.01
C SER A 86 -3.78 8.37 -19.57
N ASP A 87 -4.24 7.33 -20.25
CA ASP A 87 -5.60 7.29 -20.78
C ASP A 87 -6.60 6.90 -19.69
N VAL A 88 -6.17 6.04 -18.76
CA VAL A 88 -7.01 5.55 -17.63
C VAL A 88 -7.41 6.66 -16.67
N ILE A 89 -6.58 7.68 -16.48
CA ILE A 89 -6.92 8.83 -15.60
C ILE A 89 -8.13 9.62 -16.08
N HIS A 90 -8.50 9.51 -17.35
CA HIS A 90 -9.69 10.16 -17.90
C HIS A 90 -10.96 9.32 -17.76
N THR A 91 -10.82 8.03 -17.49
CA THR A 91 -11.92 7.07 -17.32
C THR A 91 -12.20 6.75 -15.86
N PHE A 92 -12.00 7.71 -14.97
CA PHE A 92 -12.09 7.54 -13.53
C PHE A 92 -13.46 6.98 -13.15
N PRO A 93 -13.52 5.84 -12.43
CA PRO A 93 -14.80 5.28 -12.03
C PRO A 93 -15.49 6.21 -11.03
N ASN A 94 -16.70 6.67 -11.39
CA ASN A 94 -17.46 7.59 -10.54
C ASN A 94 -17.77 7.04 -9.14
N ASN A 95 -17.70 5.71 -8.95
CA ASN A 95 -18.20 5.04 -7.75
C ASN A 95 -17.17 4.14 -7.04
N ALA A 96 -15.87 4.22 -7.38
CA ALA A 96 -14.86 3.26 -6.89
C ALA A 96 -15.31 1.79 -7.11
N GLU A 97 -16.01 1.55 -8.22
CA GLU A 97 -16.51 0.24 -8.60
C GLU A 97 -15.36 -0.73 -8.87
N TYR A 98 -14.22 -0.18 -9.27
CA TYR A 98 -12.99 -0.91 -9.58
C TYR A 98 -11.81 -0.38 -8.76
N SER A 99 -10.95 -1.29 -8.30
CA SER A 99 -9.70 -0.93 -7.62
C SER A 99 -8.56 -0.66 -8.60
N PHE A 100 -8.55 -1.34 -9.76
CA PHE A 100 -7.49 -1.19 -10.74
C PHE A 100 -7.96 -1.46 -12.18
N ALA A 101 -7.12 -1.11 -13.15
CA ALA A 101 -7.25 -1.45 -14.56
C ALA A 101 -5.95 -2.08 -15.06
N VAL A 102 -6.04 -3.07 -15.92
CA VAL A 102 -4.89 -3.62 -16.66
C VAL A 102 -4.49 -2.63 -17.75
N VAL A 103 -3.21 -2.29 -17.83
CA VAL A 103 -2.66 -1.40 -18.85
C VAL A 103 -1.57 -2.12 -19.63
N ASN A 104 -1.26 -1.62 -20.83
CA ASN A 104 -0.23 -2.15 -21.69
C ASN A 104 -0.36 -3.69 -21.94
N ASP A 105 -1.59 -4.21 -22.01
CA ASP A 105 -1.91 -5.65 -22.13
C ASP A 105 -1.23 -6.51 -21.04
N ASN A 106 -1.13 -6.00 -19.82
CA ASN A 106 -0.45 -6.57 -18.67
C ASN A 106 1.07 -6.78 -18.87
N MET A 107 1.67 -6.12 -19.85
CA MET A 107 3.09 -6.23 -20.12
C MET A 107 3.85 -5.06 -19.50
N PRO A 108 4.83 -5.32 -18.62
CA PRO A 108 5.74 -4.31 -18.12
C PRO A 108 6.52 -3.64 -19.25
N SER A 109 6.99 -2.42 -19.01
CA SER A 109 7.74 -1.62 -19.99
C SER A 109 9.21 -1.47 -19.61
N PHE A 110 9.80 -2.52 -19.06
CA PHE A 110 11.22 -2.56 -18.69
C PHE A 110 12.11 -2.75 -19.91
N THR A 111 13.30 -2.17 -19.87
CA THR A 111 14.36 -2.39 -20.86
C THR A 111 15.23 -3.58 -20.47
N GLU A 112 15.93 -4.17 -21.42
CA GLU A 112 16.89 -5.24 -21.15
C GLU A 112 17.99 -4.83 -20.15
N GLU A 113 18.42 -3.55 -20.21
CA GLU A 113 19.37 -2.98 -19.27
C GLU A 113 18.81 -2.95 -17.84
N GLU A 114 17.56 -2.51 -17.67
CA GLU A 114 16.88 -2.50 -16.37
C GLU A 114 16.73 -3.92 -15.82
N LEU A 115 16.37 -4.90 -16.68
CA LEU A 115 16.21 -6.30 -16.29
C LEU A 115 17.53 -6.99 -15.91
N SER A 116 18.67 -6.50 -16.43
CA SER A 116 20.01 -7.05 -16.15
C SER A 116 20.70 -6.38 -14.95
N SER A 117 20.05 -5.44 -14.28
CA SER A 117 20.63 -4.69 -13.16
C SER A 117 20.76 -5.57 -11.90
N PRO A 118 21.80 -5.36 -11.06
CA PRO A 118 21.85 -5.99 -9.73
C PRO A 118 20.75 -5.40 -8.82
N GLU A 119 20.61 -5.92 -7.60
CA GLU A 119 19.71 -5.32 -6.59
C GLU A 119 20.01 -3.83 -6.41
N PHE A 120 18.95 -3.02 -6.47
CA PHE A 120 19.01 -1.56 -6.25
C PHE A 120 17.66 -1.03 -5.84
N GLU A 121 17.66 0.19 -5.30
CA GLU A 121 16.50 1.05 -5.08
C GLU A 121 16.77 2.44 -5.66
N SER A 122 15.79 2.98 -6.36
CA SER A 122 15.85 4.33 -6.93
C SER A 122 14.55 5.07 -6.72
N TYR A 123 14.64 6.25 -6.12
CA TYR A 123 13.52 7.14 -5.83
C TYR A 123 13.74 8.48 -6.52
N GLY A 124 12.93 8.77 -7.53
CA GLY A 124 13.03 10.03 -8.27
C GLY A 124 12.88 11.26 -7.39
N GLU A 125 13.62 12.32 -7.69
CA GLU A 125 13.51 13.59 -6.97
C GLU A 125 12.07 14.13 -7.04
N LEU A 126 11.63 14.78 -5.96
CA LEU A 126 10.32 15.44 -5.95
C LEU A 126 10.28 16.51 -7.04
N ASP A 127 9.12 16.63 -7.69
CA ASP A 127 8.95 17.71 -8.67
C ASP A 127 8.76 19.09 -7.99
N HIS A 128 8.64 20.14 -8.78
CA HIS A 128 8.47 21.52 -8.28
C HIS A 128 7.20 21.75 -7.45
N LEU A 129 6.24 20.81 -7.47
CA LEU A 129 5.04 20.82 -6.62
C LEU A 129 5.19 19.91 -5.37
N GLY A 130 6.38 19.35 -5.15
CA GLY A 130 6.66 18.42 -4.06
C GLY A 130 6.03 17.05 -4.24
N ARG A 131 5.69 16.65 -5.47
CA ARG A 131 5.08 15.37 -5.80
C ARG A 131 6.16 14.32 -6.10
N CYS A 132 5.92 13.08 -5.66
CA CYS A 132 6.80 11.96 -5.96
C CYS A 132 6.85 11.68 -7.46
N ARG A 133 8.02 11.27 -7.92
CA ARG A 133 8.29 10.68 -9.23
C ARG A 133 8.31 9.16 -9.12
N PRO A 134 8.55 8.42 -10.21
CA PRO A 134 8.63 6.97 -10.15
C PRO A 134 9.66 6.49 -9.12
N ALA A 135 9.32 5.40 -8.44
CA ALA A 135 10.21 4.59 -7.63
C ALA A 135 10.42 3.25 -8.35
N THR A 136 11.66 2.81 -8.45
CA THR A 136 12.04 1.56 -9.13
C THR A 136 13.03 0.80 -8.25
N ALA A 137 12.88 -0.51 -8.16
CA ALA A 137 13.83 -1.36 -7.45
C ALA A 137 13.97 -2.72 -8.14
N MET A 138 15.17 -3.25 -8.17
CA MET A 138 15.40 -4.68 -8.35
C MET A 138 15.32 -5.33 -6.97
N LEU A 139 14.15 -5.84 -6.67
CA LEU A 139 13.81 -6.41 -5.36
C LEU A 139 14.40 -7.82 -5.24
N GLY A 140 15.03 -8.09 -4.13
CA GLY A 140 15.53 -9.40 -3.73
C GLY A 140 15.37 -9.56 -2.21
N LYS A 141 15.71 -10.70 -1.69
CA LYS A 141 15.59 -11.01 -0.28
C LYS A 141 16.44 -10.12 0.62
N ASN A 142 17.59 -9.64 0.11
CA ASN A 142 18.51 -8.77 0.85
C ASN A 142 17.92 -7.38 1.14
N LEU A 143 17.02 -6.89 0.29
CA LEU A 143 16.34 -5.61 0.49
C LEU A 143 15.15 -5.69 1.45
N MET A 144 14.64 -6.90 1.73
CA MET A 144 13.50 -7.06 2.63
C MET A 144 13.85 -6.62 4.06
N PRO A 145 12.88 -6.04 4.81
CA PRO A 145 13.14 -5.51 6.14
C PRO A 145 13.54 -6.62 7.12
N THR A 146 14.61 -6.36 7.86
CA THR A 146 15.07 -7.17 9.00
C THR A 146 14.58 -6.58 10.34
N GLU A 147 14.10 -5.35 10.34
CA GLU A 147 13.63 -4.61 11.50
C GLU A 147 12.13 -4.30 11.44
N LYS A 148 11.56 -3.92 12.59
CA LYS A 148 10.17 -3.46 12.64
C LYS A 148 10.04 -2.09 12.00
N ARG A 149 8.93 -1.88 11.27
CA ARG A 149 8.59 -0.60 10.66
C ARG A 149 8.55 0.53 11.70
N GLY A 150 9.28 1.61 11.42
CA GLY A 150 9.29 2.83 12.22
C GLY A 150 8.10 3.75 11.92
N SER A 151 7.98 4.84 12.72
CA SER A 151 6.96 5.87 12.47
C SER A 151 7.27 6.70 11.24
N ILE A 152 6.23 7.02 10.46
CA ILE A 152 6.29 7.90 9.27
C ILE A 152 5.35 9.12 9.41
N GLY A 153 4.79 9.33 10.61
CA GLY A 153 3.81 10.39 10.89
C GLY A 153 4.29 11.81 10.60
N MET A 154 5.60 12.06 10.67
CA MET A 154 6.23 13.36 10.40
C MET A 154 6.18 13.76 8.91
N ILE A 155 6.05 12.80 7.99
CA ILE A 155 6.04 13.09 6.55
C ILE A 155 4.64 13.48 6.11
N LYS A 156 4.54 14.59 5.41
CA LYS A 156 3.31 15.09 4.78
C LYS A 156 3.54 15.18 3.27
N PRO A 157 3.11 14.15 2.49
CA PRO A 157 3.22 14.19 1.03
C PRO A 157 2.39 15.33 0.42
N SER A 158 2.58 15.61 -0.87
CA SER A 158 1.78 16.63 -1.57
C SER A 158 0.27 16.36 -1.41
N GLY A 159 -0.52 17.41 -1.18
CA GLY A 159 -1.97 17.32 -0.99
C GLY A 159 -2.42 16.62 0.31
N TRP A 160 -1.53 16.45 1.30
CA TRP A 160 -1.85 15.78 2.55
C TRP A 160 -2.85 16.55 3.41
N HIS A 161 -3.91 15.86 3.84
CA HIS A 161 -4.84 16.30 4.88
C HIS A 161 -5.16 15.17 5.84
N THR A 162 -5.27 15.48 7.13
CA THR A 162 -5.83 14.53 8.10
C THR A 162 -7.36 14.64 8.03
N LYS A 163 -7.99 13.70 7.31
CA LYS A 163 -9.44 13.64 7.10
C LYS A 163 -10.03 12.36 7.67
N ARG A 164 -11.14 12.47 8.39
CA ARG A 164 -11.83 11.34 9.03
C ARG A 164 -13.22 11.15 8.46
N TYR A 165 -13.60 9.87 8.30
CA TYR A 165 -14.93 9.42 7.90
C TYR A 165 -15.32 8.18 8.69
N ASP A 166 -15.58 8.35 9.98
CA ASP A 166 -15.68 7.28 11.00
C ASP A 166 -16.71 6.19 10.68
N LYS A 167 -17.75 6.50 9.90
CA LYS A 167 -18.81 5.56 9.50
C LYS A 167 -18.56 4.89 8.14
N LEU A 168 -17.60 5.39 7.35
CA LEU A 168 -17.38 4.96 5.98
C LEU A 168 -16.05 4.21 5.80
N ILE A 169 -15.08 4.44 6.67
CA ILE A 169 -13.73 3.88 6.57
C ILE A 169 -13.41 3.14 7.87
N ALA A 170 -13.01 1.88 7.75
CA ALA A 170 -12.74 1.00 8.91
C ALA A 170 -11.73 1.62 9.90
N ASP A 171 -10.64 2.22 9.41
CA ASP A 171 -9.63 2.91 10.21
C ASP A 171 -9.94 4.39 10.45
N LYS A 172 -11.14 4.85 10.04
CA LYS A 172 -11.64 6.21 10.18
C LYS A 172 -10.93 7.26 9.31
N TYR A 173 -9.68 7.07 8.90
CA TYR A 173 -8.88 8.03 8.14
C TYR A 173 -8.91 7.75 6.64
N LEU A 174 -9.20 8.83 5.86
CA LEU A 174 -9.24 8.74 4.41
C LEU A 174 -7.86 8.48 3.81
N TYR A 175 -6.86 9.23 4.27
CA TYR A 175 -5.53 9.20 3.69
C TYR A 175 -4.53 8.43 4.54
N ASN A 176 -3.76 7.61 3.86
CA ASN A 176 -2.56 6.94 4.33
C ASN A 176 -1.33 7.61 3.69
N ARG A 177 -0.20 7.57 4.37
CA ARG A 177 1.11 7.78 3.77
C ARG A 177 1.46 6.51 3.04
N CYS A 178 1.08 6.49 1.75
CA CYS A 178 1.15 5.30 0.91
C CYS A 178 2.57 5.19 0.35
N HIS A 179 3.28 4.12 0.66
CA HIS A 179 4.55 3.84 0.02
C HIS A 179 4.33 3.51 -1.46
N LEU A 180 5.21 3.98 -2.33
CA LEU A 180 5.30 3.52 -3.72
C LEU A 180 5.89 2.10 -3.74
N ILE A 181 7.05 1.91 -3.13
CA ILE A 181 7.61 0.57 -2.85
C ILE A 181 7.34 0.29 -1.38
N GLY A 182 6.51 -0.73 -1.09
CA GLY A 182 6.08 -1.07 0.25
C GLY A 182 7.23 -1.45 1.18
N TYR A 183 7.12 -1.07 2.47
CA TYR A 183 8.13 -1.39 3.47
C TYR A 183 8.51 -2.89 3.50
N GLN A 184 7.54 -3.77 3.29
CA GLN A 184 7.75 -5.22 3.27
C GLN A 184 8.64 -5.71 2.11
N LEU A 185 8.84 -4.88 1.08
CA LEU A 185 9.60 -5.20 -0.11
C LEU A 185 11.05 -4.72 -0.03
N SER A 186 11.28 -3.54 0.57
CA SER A 186 12.59 -2.88 0.53
C SER A 186 13.10 -2.39 1.88
N GLY A 187 12.32 -2.49 2.95
CA GLY A 187 12.72 -1.93 4.25
C GLY A 187 12.79 -0.40 4.30
N GLU A 188 12.57 0.31 3.18
CA GLU A 188 12.60 1.77 3.12
C GLU A 188 11.40 2.37 3.86
N ASN A 189 11.65 3.08 4.96
CA ASN A 189 10.58 3.50 5.87
C ASN A 189 10.13 4.94 5.66
N ALA A 190 10.96 5.91 6.01
CA ALA A 190 10.59 7.32 6.15
C ALA A 190 11.14 8.19 5.00
N ASN A 191 11.12 7.69 3.79
CA ASN A 191 11.58 8.39 2.60
C ASN A 191 10.48 9.26 1.99
N ARG A 192 10.66 10.58 1.95
CA ARG A 192 9.70 11.51 1.33
C ARG A 192 9.46 11.26 -0.15
N LYS A 193 10.44 10.70 -0.87
CA LYS A 193 10.36 10.39 -2.29
C LYS A 193 9.58 9.09 -2.57
N ASN A 194 9.34 8.30 -1.52
CA ASN A 194 8.61 7.03 -1.57
C ASN A 194 7.18 7.12 -1.00
N LEU A 195 6.72 8.29 -0.55
CA LEU A 195 5.44 8.45 0.15
C LEU A 195 4.51 9.41 -0.58
N ILE A 196 3.31 8.94 -0.93
CA ILE A 196 2.25 9.75 -1.52
C ILE A 196 1.03 9.86 -0.61
N THR A 197 0.17 10.85 -0.84
CA THR A 197 -1.17 10.92 -0.27
C THR A 197 -2.06 9.93 -1.00
N GLY A 198 -2.19 8.73 -0.44
CA GLY A 198 -3.05 7.67 -0.95
C GLY A 198 -4.28 7.48 -0.09
N THR A 199 -5.42 7.08 -0.68
CA THR A 199 -6.59 6.70 0.10
C THR A 199 -6.34 5.37 0.83
N ARG A 200 -7.13 5.12 1.87
CA ARG A 200 -7.13 3.80 2.52
C ARG A 200 -7.43 2.69 1.51
N TYR A 201 -8.38 2.94 0.60
CA TYR A 201 -8.77 2.00 -0.44
C TYR A 201 -7.64 1.71 -1.44
N LEU A 202 -6.97 2.76 -1.96
CA LEU A 202 -5.77 2.58 -2.79
C LEU A 202 -4.72 1.71 -2.08
N ASN A 203 -4.41 2.04 -0.81
CA ASN A 203 -3.31 1.40 -0.09
C ASN A 203 -3.59 -0.08 0.21
N VAL A 204 -4.81 -0.41 0.64
CA VAL A 204 -5.13 -1.73 1.20
C VAL A 204 -5.85 -2.62 0.21
N GLU A 205 -6.84 -2.07 -0.50
CA GLU A 205 -7.64 -2.85 -1.47
C GLU A 205 -7.03 -2.82 -2.87
N GLY A 206 -6.17 -1.84 -3.16
CA GLY A 206 -5.52 -1.67 -4.44
C GLY A 206 -4.10 -2.22 -4.48
N MET A 207 -3.15 -1.57 -3.77
CA MET A 207 -1.72 -1.87 -3.90
C MET A 207 -1.29 -3.12 -3.12
N LEU A 208 -1.76 -3.27 -1.86
CA LEU A 208 -1.30 -4.33 -0.96
C LEU A 208 -1.38 -5.76 -1.56
N PRO A 209 -2.43 -6.17 -2.28
CA PRO A 209 -2.47 -7.50 -2.90
C PRO A 209 -1.33 -7.78 -3.89
N PHE A 210 -0.92 -6.76 -4.67
CA PHE A 210 0.21 -6.87 -5.59
C PHE A 210 1.55 -6.88 -4.84
N GLU A 211 1.68 -6.06 -3.81
CA GLU A 211 2.86 -6.05 -2.94
C GLU A 211 3.04 -7.40 -2.22
N ASP A 212 1.95 -7.97 -1.70
CA ASP A 212 1.95 -9.27 -1.02
C ASP A 212 2.32 -10.40 -2.00
N MET A 213 1.83 -10.36 -3.24
CA MET A 213 2.18 -11.32 -4.28
C MET A 213 3.69 -11.32 -4.55
N VAL A 214 4.29 -10.14 -4.76
CA VAL A 214 5.73 -9.98 -4.98
C VAL A 214 6.53 -10.40 -3.74
N ALA A 215 6.12 -9.96 -2.54
CA ALA A 215 6.82 -10.31 -1.30
C ALA A 215 6.81 -11.82 -1.03
N ASN A 216 5.67 -12.48 -1.26
CA ASN A 216 5.55 -13.92 -1.07
C ASN A 216 6.38 -14.71 -2.09
N TYR A 217 6.39 -14.26 -3.36
CA TYR A 217 7.22 -14.86 -4.40
C TYR A 217 8.71 -14.79 -4.02
N ILE A 218 9.24 -13.61 -3.69
CA ILE A 218 10.66 -13.45 -3.30
C ILE A 218 11.01 -14.33 -2.08
N LYS A 219 10.13 -14.39 -1.07
CA LYS A 219 10.35 -15.24 0.12
C LYS A 219 10.37 -16.72 -0.19
N ALA A 220 9.56 -17.16 -1.15
CA ALA A 220 9.43 -18.59 -1.50
C ALA A 220 10.55 -19.07 -2.42
N THR A 221 11.03 -18.23 -3.33
CA THR A 221 11.96 -18.62 -4.41
C THR A 221 13.38 -18.11 -4.19
N ASP A 222 13.57 -17.04 -3.42
CA ASP A 222 14.83 -16.27 -3.33
C ASP A 222 15.23 -15.61 -4.67
N HIS A 223 14.29 -15.48 -5.60
CA HIS A 223 14.46 -14.85 -6.91
C HIS A 223 14.25 -13.34 -6.84
N HIS A 224 14.64 -12.63 -7.91
CA HIS A 224 14.54 -11.20 -8.03
C HIS A 224 13.30 -10.75 -8.82
N VAL A 225 12.81 -9.58 -8.48
CA VAL A 225 11.69 -8.93 -9.19
C VAL A 225 12.05 -7.48 -9.48
N LEU A 226 12.11 -7.11 -10.76
CA LEU A 226 12.16 -5.70 -11.13
C LEU A 226 10.75 -5.11 -10.93
N TYR A 227 10.68 -4.09 -10.06
CA TYR A 227 9.43 -3.50 -9.59
C TYR A 227 9.48 -1.98 -9.75
N ARG A 228 8.45 -1.41 -10.37
CA ARG A 228 8.34 0.04 -10.55
C ARG A 228 6.94 0.54 -10.24
N VAL A 229 6.86 1.61 -9.46
CA VAL A 229 5.61 2.29 -9.17
C VAL A 229 5.71 3.76 -9.57
N ARG A 230 4.79 4.17 -10.45
CA ARG A 230 4.73 5.52 -10.99
C ARG A 230 3.43 6.19 -10.56
N PRO A 231 3.48 7.21 -9.68
CA PRO A 231 2.28 7.99 -9.35
C PRO A 231 1.89 8.86 -10.55
N ILE A 232 0.61 8.85 -10.91
CA ILE A 232 0.08 9.58 -12.06
C ILE A 232 -0.75 10.76 -11.58
N PHE A 233 -0.26 11.97 -11.87
CA PHE A 233 -0.92 13.22 -11.55
C PHE A 233 -1.55 13.83 -12.80
N TYR A 234 -2.70 14.49 -12.63
CA TYR A 234 -3.28 15.26 -13.73
C TYR A 234 -2.91 16.74 -13.57
N LYS A 235 -2.21 17.30 -14.57
CA LYS A 235 -1.78 18.72 -14.58
C LYS A 235 -1.09 19.12 -13.26
N LYS A 236 -1.69 20.06 -12.51
CA LYS A 236 -1.18 20.60 -11.24
C LYS A 236 -1.83 19.97 -10.00
N ASP A 237 -2.48 18.83 -10.14
CA ASP A 237 -3.03 18.12 -9.00
C ASP A 237 -1.94 17.76 -7.99
N LEU A 238 -2.22 17.96 -6.69
CA LEU A 238 -1.29 17.62 -5.60
C LEU A 238 -1.47 16.18 -5.10
N VAL A 239 -2.61 15.56 -5.41
CA VAL A 239 -2.90 14.15 -5.10
C VAL A 239 -2.89 13.36 -6.41
N ALA A 240 -2.18 12.24 -6.42
CA ALA A 240 -2.14 11.36 -7.58
C ALA A 240 -3.53 10.79 -7.89
N ARG A 241 -3.88 10.70 -9.18
CA ARG A 241 -5.14 10.03 -9.63
C ARG A 241 -5.08 8.52 -9.40
N GLY A 242 -3.90 7.98 -9.33
CA GLY A 242 -3.60 6.58 -9.06
C GLY A 242 -2.13 6.34 -9.23
N VAL A 243 -1.75 5.07 -9.18
CA VAL A 243 -0.38 4.61 -9.42
C VAL A 243 -0.38 3.55 -10.51
N GLN A 244 0.58 3.62 -11.43
CA GLN A 244 0.90 2.49 -12.29
C GLN A 244 1.92 1.63 -11.56
N MET A 245 1.62 0.34 -11.41
CA MET A 245 2.52 -0.66 -10.85
C MET A 245 2.93 -1.65 -11.93
N GLU A 246 4.23 -1.86 -12.07
CA GLU A 246 4.82 -2.82 -13.01
C GLU A 246 5.75 -3.75 -12.25
N ALA A 247 5.70 -5.03 -12.55
CA ALA A 247 6.62 -6.03 -11.99
C ALA A 247 6.93 -7.13 -12.99
N GLN A 248 8.16 -7.63 -12.92
CA GLN A 248 8.62 -8.79 -13.69
C GLN A 248 9.68 -9.54 -12.90
N SER A 249 9.50 -10.85 -12.71
CA SER A 249 10.54 -11.72 -12.17
C SER A 249 11.68 -11.91 -13.18
N ILE A 250 12.89 -12.12 -12.69
CA ILE A 250 14.11 -12.15 -13.50
C ILE A 250 14.46 -13.57 -13.89
N GLU A 251 14.41 -14.51 -12.95
CA GLU A 251 14.87 -15.88 -13.15
C GLU A 251 13.81 -16.77 -13.82
N ASP A 252 12.56 -16.32 -13.84
CA ASP A 252 11.43 -17.01 -14.45
C ASP A 252 10.36 -16.00 -14.90
N ASP A 253 9.18 -16.47 -15.31
CA ASP A 253 8.05 -15.66 -15.76
C ASP A 253 6.87 -15.64 -14.75
N GLU A 254 7.06 -16.05 -13.50
CA GLU A 254 5.97 -16.23 -12.55
C GLU A 254 5.35 -14.89 -12.11
N ILE A 255 6.16 -13.85 -11.94
CA ILE A 255 5.67 -12.48 -11.67
C ILE A 255 5.75 -11.65 -12.93
N ARG A 256 4.56 -11.24 -13.44
CA ARG A 256 4.47 -10.29 -14.56
C ARG A 256 3.15 -9.57 -14.53
N PHE A 257 3.18 -8.25 -14.26
CA PHE A 257 1.98 -7.42 -14.36
C PHE A 257 2.31 -5.96 -14.70
N ASN A 258 1.31 -5.29 -15.28
CA ASN A 258 1.28 -3.86 -15.50
C ASN A 258 -0.15 -3.36 -15.30
N VAL A 259 -0.37 -2.69 -14.19
CA VAL A 259 -1.70 -2.26 -13.75
C VAL A 259 -1.70 -0.80 -13.32
N PHE A 260 -2.85 -0.14 -13.50
CA PHE A 260 -3.11 1.18 -12.92
C PHE A 260 -4.10 1.03 -11.78
N ILE A 261 -3.69 1.41 -10.58
CA ILE A 261 -4.50 1.35 -9.36
C ILE A 261 -5.07 2.73 -9.06
N TYR A 262 -6.39 2.82 -8.92
CA TYR A 262 -7.11 4.07 -8.73
C TYR A 262 -6.96 4.61 -7.30
N ASN A 263 -6.64 5.90 -7.17
CA ASN A 263 -6.62 6.58 -5.87
C ASN A 263 -8.01 7.13 -5.52
N VAL A 264 -8.94 6.24 -5.26
CA VAL A 264 -10.33 6.53 -4.93
C VAL A 264 -10.70 6.01 -3.55
N GLN A 265 -11.84 6.43 -3.03
CA GLN A 265 -12.44 5.86 -1.83
C GLN A 265 -13.95 5.74 -2.07
N PRO A 266 -14.58 4.55 -1.87
CA PRO A 266 -16.03 4.40 -1.92
C PRO A 266 -16.73 5.48 -1.13
N ASP A 267 -17.86 6.01 -1.66
CA ASP A 267 -18.71 7.03 -1.03
C ASP A 267 -18.06 8.38 -0.71
N ILE A 268 -16.81 8.60 -1.17
CA ILE A 268 -16.10 9.86 -0.93
C ILE A 268 -15.66 10.47 -2.27
N GLU A 269 -15.93 11.75 -2.43
CA GLU A 269 -15.40 12.58 -3.53
C GLU A 269 -14.13 13.27 -3.08
N ILE A 270 -13.06 13.12 -3.88
CA ILE A 270 -11.73 13.68 -3.63
C ILE A 270 -11.48 14.84 -4.58
N ASN A 271 -11.06 15.98 -4.04
CA ASN A 271 -10.50 17.07 -4.82
C ASN A 271 -8.97 16.85 -4.98
N TYR A 272 -8.58 16.27 -6.08
CA TYR A 272 -7.16 15.95 -6.35
C TYR A 272 -6.25 17.18 -6.48
N LYS A 273 -6.82 18.37 -6.76
CA LYS A 273 -6.03 19.61 -6.83
C LYS A 273 -5.35 19.94 -5.51
N ASN A 274 -6.01 19.62 -4.38
CA ASN A 274 -5.54 20.05 -3.05
C ASN A 274 -5.70 19.01 -1.96
N GLY A 275 -6.31 17.84 -2.22
CA GLY A 275 -6.56 16.78 -1.23
C GLY A 275 -7.77 17.00 -0.33
N ASN A 276 -8.59 18.02 -0.55
CA ASN A 276 -9.87 18.14 0.15
C ASN A 276 -10.83 17.03 -0.28
N SER A 277 -11.78 16.71 0.56
CA SER A 277 -12.76 15.65 0.30
C SER A 277 -14.10 15.93 0.98
N LYS A 278 -15.15 15.34 0.43
CA LYS A 278 -16.49 15.34 1.00
C LYS A 278 -17.17 13.99 0.78
N LYS A 279 -18.18 13.69 1.60
CA LYS A 279 -19.06 12.55 1.36
C LYS A 279 -19.86 12.80 0.07
N LYS A 280 -20.08 11.76 -0.73
CA LYS A 280 -21.00 11.77 -1.88
C LYS A 280 -22.44 11.80 -1.42
#